data_c2fdd33d311a20ad8725761dd870ecfb
#
_entry.id   c2fdd33d311a20ad8725761dd870ecfb
#
_cell.length_a   1.000
_cell.length_b   1.000
_cell.length_c   1.000
_cell.angle_alpha   90.00
_cell.angle_beta   90.00
_cell.angle_gamma   90.00
#
_symmetry.space_group_name_H-M   'P 1'
#
loop_
_entity.id
_entity.type
_entity.pdbx_description
1 polymer ?
#
loop_
_entity_poly.entity_id
_entity_poly.type
_entity_poly.pdbx_seq_one_letter_code
_entity_poly.pdbx_strand_id
1 'polypeptide(L)' 'TGAVETEGAIRAKVQELTEREREIAELIGKKLTNRQISERTGITVRTVEVHRAAIIRKLGVRTPDDIERYLNA' A
#
# COMPACT_ATOMS: atom_id res chain seq x y z
N THR A 1 -16.38 10.95 -13.99
CA THR A 1 -16.06 11.27 -13.53
C THR A 1 -14.81 11.16 -13.41
N GLY A 2 -14.13 10.92 -14.08
CA GLY A 2 -12.90 10.99 -13.98
C GLY A 2 -12.39 11.06 -12.71
N ALA A 3 -13.12 11.05 -11.93
CA ALA A 3 -12.91 10.85 -10.65
C ALA A 3 -11.55 11.18 -10.17
N VAL A 4 -11.20 12.38 -10.21
CA VAL A 4 -10.02 12.81 -9.49
C VAL A 4 -10.40 12.73 -8.02
N GLU A 5 -9.80 11.81 -7.31
CA GLU A 5 -10.09 11.69 -5.90
C GLU A 5 -9.55 12.89 -5.16
N THR A 6 -10.35 13.41 -4.24
CA THR A 6 -9.91 14.51 -3.41
C THR A 6 -8.88 14.02 -2.41
N GLU A 7 -8.08 14.93 -1.89
CA GLU A 7 -7.10 14.62 -0.88
C GLU A 7 -7.72 13.94 0.32
N GLY A 8 -8.92 14.38 0.72
CA GLY A 8 -9.62 13.79 1.85
C GLY A 8 -10.01 12.34 1.59
N ALA A 9 -10.48 12.04 0.38
CA ALA A 9 -10.85 10.67 0.02
C ALA A 9 -9.63 9.75 0.00
N ILE A 10 -8.49 10.24 -0.48
CA ILE A 10 -7.26 9.48 -0.48
C ILE A 10 -6.80 9.19 0.94
N ARG A 11 -6.86 10.18 1.81
CA ARG A 11 -6.50 9.98 3.21
C ARG A 11 -7.42 8.97 3.90
N ALA A 12 -8.70 9.02 3.58
CA ALA A 12 -9.65 8.07 4.16
C ALA A 12 -9.30 6.64 3.77
N LYS A 13 -8.93 6.42 2.51
CA LYS A 13 -8.54 5.09 2.05
C LYS A 13 -7.27 4.61 2.75
N VAL A 14 -6.29 5.48 2.91
CA VAL A 14 -5.06 5.11 3.61
C VAL A 14 -5.35 4.77 5.06
N GLN A 15 -6.28 5.48 5.70
CA GLN A 15 -6.65 5.22 7.08
C GLN A 15 -7.40 3.89 7.26
N GLU A 16 -7.95 3.33 6.18
CA GLU A 16 -8.58 2.02 6.25
C GLU A 16 -7.57 0.89 6.36
N LEU A 17 -6.31 1.17 6.11
CA LEU A 17 -5.27 0.17 6.23
C LEU A 17 -4.98 -0.09 7.70
N THR A 18 -4.72 -1.36 8.02
CA THR A 18 -4.25 -1.69 9.35
C THR A 18 -2.84 -1.12 9.53
N GLU A 19 -2.37 -1.09 10.76
CA GLU A 19 -1.04 -0.58 11.05
C GLU A 19 0.03 -1.32 10.25
N ARG A 20 -0.07 -2.67 10.21
CA ARG A 20 0.88 -3.47 9.44
C ARG A 20 0.76 -3.22 7.95
N GLU A 21 -0.47 -3.10 7.43
CA GLU A 21 -0.68 -2.80 6.02
C GLU A 21 -0.09 -1.45 5.64
N ARG A 22 -0.26 -0.45 6.49
CA ARG A 22 0.31 0.87 6.24
C ARG A 22 1.82 0.81 6.18
N GLU A 23 2.44 0.10 7.12
CA GLU A 23 3.88 -0.08 7.15
C GLU A 23 4.38 -0.71 5.84
N ILE A 24 3.70 -1.76 5.39
CA ILE A 24 4.06 -2.44 4.15
C ILE A 24 3.81 -1.53 2.94
N ALA A 25 2.71 -0.79 2.95
CA ALA A 25 2.40 0.13 1.86
C ALA A 25 3.50 1.19 1.70
N GLU A 26 4.02 1.70 2.79
CA GLU A 26 5.11 2.67 2.75
C GLU A 26 6.36 2.07 2.11
N LEU A 27 6.67 0.83 2.44
CA LEU A 27 7.83 0.13 1.86
C LEU A 27 7.62 -0.14 0.37
N ILE A 28 6.39 -0.47 -0.04
CA ILE A 28 6.07 -0.62 -1.45
C ILE A 28 6.26 0.71 -2.17
N GLY A 29 5.83 1.80 -1.55
CA GLY A 29 5.99 3.13 -2.12
C GLY A 29 7.45 3.53 -2.30
N LYS A 30 8.34 2.96 -1.49
CA LYS A 30 9.78 3.16 -1.64
C LYS A 30 10.39 2.21 -2.65
N LYS A 31 9.56 1.45 -3.35
CA LYS A 31 9.96 0.53 -4.42
C LYS A 31 10.80 -0.64 -3.95
N LEU A 32 10.60 -1.06 -2.72
CA LEU A 32 11.22 -2.27 -2.22
C LEU A 32 10.55 -3.50 -2.81
N THR A 33 11.33 -4.55 -3.03
CA THR A 33 10.79 -5.83 -3.47
C THR A 33 10.11 -6.53 -2.30
N ASN A 34 9.28 -7.53 -2.60
CA ASN A 34 8.65 -8.33 -1.55
C ASN A 34 9.67 -8.95 -0.61
N ARG A 35 10.80 -9.40 -1.16
CA ARG A 35 11.87 -9.97 -0.37
C ARG A 35 12.47 -8.94 0.59
N GLN A 36 12.72 -7.74 0.08
CA GLN A 36 13.27 -6.66 0.91
C GLN A 36 12.28 -6.28 2.01
N ILE A 37 11.01 -6.23 1.69
CA ILE A 37 9.98 -5.94 2.68
C ILE A 37 9.94 -7.04 3.74
N SER A 38 10.03 -8.30 3.32
CA SER A 38 10.09 -9.43 4.22
C SER A 38 11.26 -9.30 5.19
N GLU A 39 12.42 -8.95 4.68
CA GLU A 39 13.61 -8.79 5.52
C GLU A 39 13.47 -7.64 6.52
N ARG A 40 12.83 -6.56 6.12
CA ARG A 40 12.66 -5.42 6.99
C ARG A 40 11.60 -5.61 8.06
N THR A 41 10.55 -6.34 7.74
CA THR A 41 9.41 -6.48 8.64
C THR A 41 9.46 -7.76 9.46
N GLY A 42 10.30 -8.71 9.08
CA GLY A 42 10.38 -9.99 9.78
C GLY A 42 9.25 -10.97 9.45
N ILE A 43 8.43 -10.65 8.46
CA ILE A 43 7.36 -11.56 8.01
C ILE A 43 7.80 -12.25 6.72
N THR A 44 7.15 -13.36 6.39
CA THR A 44 7.52 -14.13 5.19
C THR A 44 7.12 -13.39 3.92
N VAL A 45 7.78 -13.72 2.81
CA VAL A 45 7.40 -13.17 1.50
C VAL A 45 5.95 -13.48 1.19
N ARG A 46 5.48 -14.68 1.53
CA ARG A 46 4.09 -15.05 1.33
C ARG A 46 3.14 -14.09 2.06
N THR A 47 3.47 -13.75 3.29
CA THR A 47 2.66 -12.84 4.08
C THR A 47 2.70 -11.43 3.48
N VAL A 48 3.86 -11.01 2.96
CA VAL A 48 3.97 -9.73 2.26
C VAL A 48 3.03 -9.72 1.06
N GLU A 49 2.98 -10.80 0.29
CA GLU A 49 2.09 -10.90 -0.87
C GLU A 49 0.63 -10.78 -0.46
N VAL A 50 0.24 -11.41 0.64
CA VAL A 50 -1.13 -11.33 1.14
C VAL A 50 -1.47 -9.90 1.54
N HIS A 51 -0.58 -9.23 2.27
CA HIS A 51 -0.81 -7.84 2.66
C HIS A 51 -0.86 -6.92 1.45
N ARG A 52 0.01 -7.16 0.47
CA ARG A 52 0.06 -6.36 -0.74
C ARG A 52 -1.28 -6.45 -1.49
N ALA A 53 -1.82 -7.66 -1.62
CA ALA A 53 -3.11 -7.85 -2.28
C ALA A 53 -4.23 -7.11 -1.53
N ALA A 54 -4.20 -7.17 -0.20
CA ALA A 54 -5.19 -6.48 0.61
C ALA A 54 -5.09 -4.96 0.47
N ILE A 55 -3.86 -4.43 0.43
CA ILE A 55 -3.63 -3.00 0.27
C ILE A 55 -4.16 -2.53 -1.08
N ILE A 56 -3.84 -3.26 -2.14
CA ILE A 56 -4.29 -2.91 -3.49
C ILE A 56 -5.82 -2.89 -3.54
N ARG A 57 -6.46 -3.87 -2.92
CA ARG A 57 -7.92 -3.94 -2.88
C ARG A 57 -8.52 -2.79 -2.09
N LYS A 58 -7.95 -2.46 -0.93
CA LYS A 58 -8.47 -1.41 -0.07
C LYS A 58 -8.28 -0.03 -0.67
N LEU A 59 -7.16 0.21 -1.32
CA LEU A 59 -6.89 1.50 -1.96
C LEU A 59 -7.54 1.62 -3.33
N GLY A 60 -7.96 0.51 -3.92
CA GLY A 60 -8.57 0.53 -5.25
C GLY A 60 -7.59 0.87 -6.35
N VAL A 61 -6.32 0.59 -6.15
CA VAL A 61 -5.29 0.86 -7.15
C VAL A 61 -5.05 -0.37 -8.02
N ARG A 62 -4.45 -0.15 -9.19
CA ARG A 62 -4.18 -1.24 -10.12
C ARG A 62 -2.77 -1.79 -10.00
N THR A 63 -1.83 -0.95 -9.64
CA THR A 63 -0.42 -1.33 -9.58
C THR A 63 0.19 -0.82 -8.30
N PRO A 64 1.30 -1.44 -7.87
CA PRO A 64 2.01 -0.96 -6.68
C PRO A 64 2.52 0.48 -6.81
N ASP A 65 2.81 0.93 -8.03
CA ASP A 65 3.26 2.30 -8.24
C ASP A 65 2.20 3.31 -7.83
N ASP A 66 0.93 2.94 -7.97
CA ASP A 66 -0.16 3.82 -7.57
C ASP A 66 -0.24 4.00 -6.06
N ILE A 67 0.31 3.06 -5.30
CA ILE A 67 0.33 3.15 -3.83
C ILE A 67 1.14 4.36 -3.39
N GLU A 68 2.27 4.60 -4.03
CA GLU A 68 3.10 5.76 -3.73
C GLU A 68 2.32 7.05 -3.91
N ARG A 69 1.49 7.10 -4.94
CA ARG A 69 0.67 8.27 -5.21
C ARG A 69 -0.31 8.55 -4.08
N TYR A 70 -0.90 7.50 -3.50
CA TYR A 70 -1.81 7.64 -2.38
C TYR A 70 -1.11 8.08 -1.11
N LEU A 71 0.11 7.61 -0.88
CA LEU A 71 0.85 7.93 0.31
C LEU A 71 1.41 9.35 0.28
N ASN A 72 1.68 9.86 -0.91
CA ASN A 72 2.27 11.19 -1.08
C ASN A 72 1.26 12.27 -1.44
N ALA A 73 0.01 11.92 -1.45
CA ALA A 73 -1.05 12.89 -1.79
C ALA A 73 -1.32 13.86 -0.64
#